data_8bb6366f76b98380bb4d06b4734ce6c5
#
_entry.id   8bb6366f76b98380bb4d06b4734ce6c5
#
_cell.length_a   1.000
_cell.length_b   1.000
_cell.length_c   1.000
_cell.angle_alpha   90.00
_cell.angle_beta   90.00
_cell.angle_gamma   90.00
#
_symmetry.space_group_name_H-M   'P 1'
#
loop_
_entity.id
_entity.type
_entity.pdbx_description
1 polymer ?
#
loop_
_entity_poly.entity_id
_entity_poly.type
_entity_poly.pdbx_seq_one_letter_code
_entity_poly.pdbx_strand_id
1 'polypeptide(L)'
;MSRTQRLLDLMQILRRHRYPVAGHSLAEELGISMRTLYRDIATLQQQGADIVGEVGIGYVLRPGFMLPPLMFSQTEIEALVLGMRWVERRGDSQLAGAATNALAKIAAVLPAELREELDTNTLLIGPVPTAYVADETLVAIREAIRLERKIKVEYRDYAGNGSERILWPFAMGYFEQVQILMAWCELRGSIRHFRLDRIGRLTLLELRYPRGRRSLMKLWRESEGIAQ
;
A
#
# COMPACT_ATOMS: atom_id res chain seq x y z
N MET A 1 -24.75 13.38 -20.72
CA MET A 1 -23.42 12.80 -20.38
C MET A 1 -22.72 12.36 -21.67
N SER A 2 -21.46 12.77 -21.88
CA SER A 2 -20.69 12.26 -23.03
C SER A 2 -20.35 10.79 -22.85
N ARG A 3 -20.03 10.07 -23.96
CA ARG A 3 -19.63 8.65 -23.89
C ARG A 3 -18.37 8.48 -23.05
N THR A 4 -17.39 9.34 -23.24
CA THR A 4 -16.12 9.31 -22.49
C THR A 4 -16.35 9.48 -21.00
N GLN A 5 -17.14 10.48 -20.60
CA GLN A 5 -17.48 10.71 -19.20
C GLN A 5 -18.14 9.48 -18.58
N ARG A 6 -19.09 8.88 -19.28
CA ARG A 6 -19.81 7.71 -18.80
C ARG A 6 -18.91 6.49 -18.61
N LEU A 7 -17.94 6.25 -19.51
CA LEU A 7 -16.96 5.18 -19.36
C LEU A 7 -16.08 5.39 -18.12
N LEU A 8 -15.67 6.61 -17.84
CA LEU A 8 -14.92 6.97 -16.64
C LEU A 8 -15.74 6.75 -15.37
N ASP A 9 -17.00 7.20 -15.37
CA ASP A 9 -17.90 7.03 -14.22
C ASP A 9 -18.17 5.54 -13.94
N LEU A 10 -18.39 4.73 -14.98
CA LEU A 10 -18.54 3.27 -14.84
C LEU A 10 -17.30 2.62 -14.21
N MET A 11 -16.12 3.01 -14.64
CA MET A 11 -14.85 2.56 -14.04
C MET A 11 -14.73 2.97 -12.57
N GLN A 12 -15.11 4.20 -12.21
CA GLN A 12 -15.08 4.66 -10.83
C GLN A 12 -16.06 3.91 -9.93
N ILE A 13 -17.29 3.64 -10.43
CA ILE A 13 -18.29 2.86 -9.69
C ILE A 13 -17.74 1.45 -9.42
N LEU A 14 -17.25 0.75 -10.44
CA LEU A 14 -16.72 -0.61 -10.29
C LEU A 14 -15.53 -0.67 -9.32
N ARG A 15 -14.70 0.37 -9.25
CA ARG A 15 -13.56 0.47 -8.31
C ARG A 15 -13.95 0.60 -6.85
N ARG A 16 -15.06 1.26 -6.54
CA ARG A 16 -15.55 1.41 -5.17
C ARG A 16 -16.02 0.07 -4.59
N HIS A 17 -16.38 -0.87 -5.47
CA HIS A 17 -16.92 -2.16 -5.09
C HIS A 17 -15.87 -3.27 -5.16
N ARG A 18 -15.68 -3.97 -4.05
CA ARG A 18 -14.81 -5.17 -3.96
C ARG A 18 -15.51 -6.45 -4.38
N TYR A 19 -16.83 -6.42 -4.48
CA TYR A 19 -17.71 -7.54 -4.82
C TYR A 19 -18.49 -7.21 -6.10
N PRO A 20 -19.00 -8.23 -6.83
CA PRO A 20 -19.79 -8.01 -8.03
C PRO A 20 -20.99 -7.10 -7.77
N VAL A 21 -21.20 -6.15 -8.68
CA VAL A 21 -22.37 -5.24 -8.68
C VAL A 21 -23.32 -5.66 -9.79
N ALA A 22 -24.60 -5.77 -9.45
CA ALA A 22 -25.62 -6.15 -10.40
C ALA A 22 -25.69 -5.15 -11.57
N GLY A 23 -25.86 -5.66 -12.79
CA GLY A 23 -25.87 -4.80 -13.99
C GLY A 23 -26.97 -3.75 -13.96
N HIS A 24 -28.16 -4.07 -13.42
CA HIS A 24 -29.25 -3.10 -13.30
C HIS A 24 -28.90 -1.95 -12.37
N SER A 25 -28.21 -2.21 -11.25
CA SER A 25 -27.76 -1.17 -10.33
C SER A 25 -26.74 -0.22 -10.98
N LEU A 26 -25.81 -0.77 -11.77
CA LEU A 26 -24.85 0.03 -12.55
C LEU A 26 -25.55 0.89 -13.60
N ALA A 27 -26.53 0.32 -14.29
CA ALA A 27 -27.31 1.04 -15.31
C ALA A 27 -28.15 2.16 -14.69
N GLU A 28 -28.76 1.90 -13.54
CA GLU A 28 -29.56 2.88 -12.78
C GLU A 28 -28.68 4.03 -12.26
N GLU A 29 -27.54 3.74 -11.63
CA GLU A 29 -26.61 4.75 -11.11
C GLU A 29 -26.06 5.66 -12.22
N LEU A 30 -25.83 5.09 -13.42
CA LEU A 30 -25.36 5.84 -14.59
C LEU A 30 -26.48 6.51 -15.40
N GLY A 31 -27.74 6.22 -15.10
CA GLY A 31 -28.89 6.73 -15.86
C GLY A 31 -28.95 6.22 -17.31
N ILE A 32 -28.57 4.97 -17.57
CA ILE A 32 -28.48 4.36 -18.91
C ILE A 32 -29.26 3.05 -19.02
N SER A 33 -29.52 2.62 -20.27
CA SER A 33 -30.12 1.31 -20.52
C SER A 33 -29.10 0.17 -20.33
N MET A 34 -29.59 -1.03 -19.99
CA MET A 34 -28.76 -2.24 -19.91
C MET A 34 -27.96 -2.51 -21.20
N ARG A 35 -28.57 -2.27 -22.39
CA ARG A 35 -27.89 -2.38 -23.68
C ARG A 35 -26.68 -1.45 -23.78
N THR A 36 -26.82 -0.23 -23.29
CA THR A 36 -25.72 0.75 -23.25
C THR A 36 -24.63 0.30 -22.29
N LEU A 37 -25.00 -0.18 -21.10
CA LEU A 37 -24.06 -0.71 -20.11
C LEU A 37 -23.21 -1.85 -20.69
N TYR A 38 -23.83 -2.85 -21.34
CA TYR A 38 -23.08 -3.97 -21.92
C TYR A 38 -22.09 -3.53 -22.99
N ARG A 39 -22.47 -2.54 -23.83
CA ARG A 39 -21.58 -1.98 -24.84
C ARG A 39 -20.41 -1.22 -24.21
N ASP A 40 -20.68 -0.48 -23.15
CA ASP A 40 -19.66 0.27 -22.44
C ASP A 40 -18.68 -0.66 -21.68
N ILE A 41 -19.17 -1.72 -21.04
CA ILE A 41 -18.34 -2.77 -20.44
C ILE A 41 -17.44 -3.43 -21.49
N ALA A 42 -18.01 -3.85 -22.63
CA ALA A 42 -17.23 -4.45 -23.71
C ALA A 42 -16.16 -3.50 -24.25
N THR A 43 -16.46 -2.20 -24.32
CA THR A 43 -15.47 -1.18 -24.72
C THR A 43 -14.33 -1.09 -23.72
N LEU A 44 -14.60 -1.07 -22.42
CA LEU A 44 -13.59 -1.03 -21.37
C LEU A 44 -12.72 -2.30 -21.35
N GLN A 45 -13.34 -3.47 -21.54
CA GLN A 45 -12.61 -4.74 -21.66
C GLN A 45 -11.67 -4.75 -22.87
N GLN A 46 -12.10 -4.22 -24.01
CA GLN A 46 -11.24 -4.05 -25.20
C GLN A 46 -10.08 -3.08 -24.96
N GLN A 47 -10.25 -2.12 -24.04
CA GLN A 47 -9.20 -1.19 -23.62
C GLN A 47 -8.29 -1.76 -22.51
N GLY A 48 -8.48 -3.03 -22.13
CA GLY A 48 -7.63 -3.73 -21.16
C GLY A 48 -8.12 -3.71 -19.71
N ALA A 49 -9.36 -3.25 -19.45
CA ALA A 49 -9.95 -3.36 -18.14
C ALA A 49 -10.36 -4.82 -17.85
N ASP A 50 -9.85 -5.40 -16.75
CA ASP A 50 -10.20 -6.77 -16.34
C ASP A 50 -11.56 -6.78 -15.61
N ILE A 51 -12.63 -6.52 -16.36
CA ILE A 51 -14.00 -6.58 -15.86
C ILE A 51 -14.55 -7.97 -16.10
N VAL A 52 -14.88 -8.68 -15.02
CA VAL A 52 -15.50 -10.00 -15.06
C VAL A 52 -16.98 -9.86 -14.75
N GLY A 53 -17.83 -10.46 -15.61
CA GLY A 53 -19.27 -10.52 -15.42
C GLY A 53 -19.74 -11.97 -15.33
N GLU A 54 -20.58 -12.26 -14.35
CA GLU A 54 -21.27 -13.55 -14.22
C GLU A 54 -22.77 -13.32 -14.28
N VAL A 55 -23.46 -14.14 -15.06
CA VAL A 55 -24.92 -14.06 -15.25
C VAL A 55 -25.62 -14.27 -13.89
N GLY A 56 -26.48 -13.34 -13.51
CA GLY A 56 -27.21 -13.38 -12.23
C GLY A 56 -26.43 -12.88 -11.03
N ILE A 57 -25.12 -12.65 -11.13
CA ILE A 57 -24.27 -12.17 -10.02
C ILE A 57 -23.92 -10.70 -10.22
N GLY A 58 -23.42 -10.32 -11.39
CA GLY A 58 -23.06 -8.94 -11.71
C GLY A 58 -21.65 -8.78 -12.25
N TYR A 59 -21.13 -7.56 -12.19
CA TYR A 59 -19.83 -7.17 -12.73
C TYR A 59 -18.88 -6.77 -11.62
N VAL A 60 -17.62 -7.21 -11.72
CA VAL A 60 -16.54 -6.80 -10.83
C VAL A 60 -15.29 -6.47 -11.63
N LEU A 61 -14.61 -5.40 -11.27
CA LEU A 61 -13.29 -5.06 -11.79
C LEU A 61 -12.24 -5.82 -10.97
N ARG A 62 -11.51 -6.73 -11.60
CA ARG A 62 -10.42 -7.44 -10.95
C ARG A 62 -9.22 -6.53 -10.75
N PRO A 63 -8.49 -6.66 -9.63
CA PRO A 63 -7.25 -5.95 -9.44
C PRO A 63 -6.23 -6.36 -10.52
N GLY A 64 -5.73 -5.40 -11.27
CA GLY A 64 -4.68 -5.60 -12.27
C GLY A 64 -3.50 -4.68 -12.00
N PHE A 65 -2.33 -4.99 -12.61
CA PHE A 65 -1.12 -4.15 -12.51
C PHE A 65 -1.21 -2.87 -13.38
N MET A 66 -2.15 -2.82 -14.31
CA MET A 66 -2.39 -1.61 -15.10
C MET A 66 -3.46 -0.75 -14.43
N LEU A 67 -3.07 0.46 -14.06
CA LEU A 67 -4.01 1.47 -13.63
C LEU A 67 -4.66 2.06 -14.90
N PRO A 68 -6.00 2.04 -15.01
CA PRO A 68 -6.69 2.78 -16.07
C PRO A 68 -6.42 4.29 -15.92
N PRO A 69 -6.81 5.13 -16.90
CA PRO A 69 -6.65 6.58 -16.79
C PRO A 69 -7.18 7.06 -15.45
N LEU A 70 -6.28 7.58 -14.62
CA LEU A 70 -6.62 8.22 -13.35
C LEU A 70 -6.76 9.72 -13.64
N MET A 71 -7.85 10.30 -13.17
CA MET A 71 -8.00 11.76 -13.15
C MET A 71 -7.74 12.20 -11.71
N PHE A 72 -6.73 13.02 -11.53
CA PHE A 72 -6.39 13.63 -10.25
C PHE A 72 -6.73 15.13 -10.28
N SER A 73 -7.30 15.63 -9.21
CA SER A 73 -7.33 17.05 -8.93
C SER A 73 -5.93 17.53 -8.50
N GLN A 74 -5.72 18.85 -8.57
CA GLN A 74 -4.47 19.47 -8.14
C GLN A 74 -4.11 19.07 -6.68
N THR A 75 -5.07 19.16 -5.75
CA THR A 75 -4.86 18.80 -4.34
C THR A 75 -4.50 17.33 -4.15
N GLU A 76 -5.06 16.41 -4.96
CA GLU A 76 -4.69 15.00 -4.90
C GLU A 76 -3.27 14.77 -5.40
N ILE A 77 -2.83 15.51 -6.42
CA ILE A 77 -1.45 15.47 -6.90
C ILE A 77 -0.50 16.00 -5.82
N GLU A 78 -0.80 17.12 -5.19
CA GLU A 78 -0.01 17.67 -4.08
C GLU A 78 0.14 16.65 -2.93
N ALA A 79 -0.95 15.99 -2.54
CA ALA A 79 -0.94 14.96 -1.52
C ALA A 79 -0.08 13.75 -1.91
N LEU A 80 -0.17 13.30 -3.18
CA LEU A 80 0.66 12.21 -3.70
C LEU A 80 2.15 12.59 -3.68
N VAL A 81 2.49 13.81 -4.16
CA VAL A 81 3.87 14.30 -4.16
C VAL A 81 4.45 14.36 -2.76
N LEU A 82 3.71 14.95 -1.82
CA LEU A 82 4.14 15.02 -0.42
C LEU A 82 4.37 13.62 0.16
N GLY A 83 3.43 12.70 -0.06
CA GLY A 83 3.55 11.32 0.39
C GLY A 83 4.75 10.59 -0.22
N MET A 84 5.00 10.75 -1.52
CA MET A 84 6.14 10.12 -2.21
C MET A 84 7.48 10.69 -1.76
N ARG A 85 7.59 12.01 -1.59
CA ARG A 85 8.77 12.67 -1.02
C ARG A 85 9.05 12.21 0.42
N TRP A 86 7.98 11.97 1.19
CA TRP A 86 8.11 11.40 2.53
C TRP A 86 8.68 9.98 2.48
N VAL A 87 8.20 9.14 1.55
CA VAL A 87 8.71 7.78 1.34
C VAL A 87 10.16 7.78 0.87
N GLU A 88 10.55 8.66 -0.04
CA GLU A 88 11.94 8.82 -0.51
C GLU A 88 12.91 9.09 0.65
N ARG A 89 12.49 9.86 1.64
CA ARG A 89 13.35 10.22 2.77
C ARG A 89 13.34 9.22 3.93
N ARG A 90 12.28 8.43 4.07
CA ARG A 90 12.05 7.56 5.23
C ARG A 90 11.96 6.07 4.91
N GLY A 91 11.73 5.73 3.66
CA GLY A 91 11.71 4.36 3.18
C GLY A 91 13.12 3.81 3.00
N ASP A 92 13.21 2.50 2.82
CA ASP A 92 14.41 1.86 2.31
C ASP A 92 14.65 2.23 0.83
N SER A 93 15.83 1.92 0.31
CA SER A 93 16.24 2.25 -1.06
C SER A 93 15.27 1.74 -2.13
N GLN A 94 14.66 0.56 -1.93
CA GLN A 94 13.70 0.00 -2.87
C GLN A 94 12.39 0.81 -2.87
N LEU A 95 11.90 1.20 -1.69
CA LEU A 95 10.71 2.04 -1.57
C LEU A 95 10.97 3.45 -2.10
N ALA A 96 12.12 4.02 -1.79
CA ALA A 96 12.52 5.34 -2.30
C ALA A 96 12.55 5.34 -3.83
N GLY A 97 13.24 4.37 -4.45
CA GLY A 97 13.25 4.21 -5.91
C GLY A 97 11.87 3.97 -6.52
N ALA A 98 11.00 3.23 -5.84
CA ALA A 98 9.63 3.02 -6.28
C ALA A 98 8.81 4.32 -6.22
N ALA A 99 8.99 5.16 -5.20
CA ALA A 99 8.35 6.45 -5.07
C ALA A 99 8.78 7.41 -6.20
N THR A 100 10.08 7.54 -6.45
CA THR A 100 10.63 8.33 -7.57
C THR A 100 10.07 7.86 -8.91
N ASN A 101 10.05 6.55 -9.17
CA ASN A 101 9.50 5.99 -10.40
C ASN A 101 7.99 6.24 -10.54
N ALA A 102 7.24 6.19 -9.45
CA ALA A 102 5.81 6.48 -9.47
C ALA A 102 5.54 7.96 -9.77
N LEU A 103 6.29 8.88 -9.16
CA LEU A 103 6.22 10.31 -9.47
C LEU A 103 6.55 10.60 -10.94
N ALA A 104 7.59 9.99 -11.48
CA ALA A 104 7.95 10.16 -12.89
C ALA A 104 6.83 9.70 -13.84
N LYS A 105 6.14 8.59 -13.53
CA LYS A 105 4.98 8.11 -14.31
C LYS A 105 3.79 9.06 -14.22
N ILE A 106 3.53 9.63 -13.04
CA ILE A 106 2.48 10.64 -12.86
C ILE A 106 2.82 11.90 -13.65
N ALA A 107 4.03 12.42 -13.50
CA ALA A 107 4.52 13.61 -14.22
C ALA A 107 4.42 13.46 -15.74
N ALA A 108 4.67 12.26 -16.28
CA ALA A 108 4.63 12.00 -17.73
C ALA A 108 3.23 12.18 -18.37
N VAL A 109 2.16 12.06 -17.57
CA VAL A 109 0.78 12.15 -18.06
C VAL A 109 0.09 13.47 -17.66
N LEU A 110 0.75 14.31 -16.86
CA LEU A 110 0.21 15.59 -16.43
C LEU A 110 0.35 16.68 -17.52
N PRO A 111 -0.60 17.62 -17.61
CA PRO A 111 -0.43 18.88 -18.34
C PRO A 111 0.83 19.64 -17.89
N ALA A 112 1.36 20.48 -18.77
CA ALA A 112 2.62 21.22 -18.52
C ALA A 112 2.55 22.06 -17.25
N GLU A 113 1.43 22.74 -17.03
CA GLU A 113 1.20 23.61 -15.86
C GLU A 113 1.28 22.82 -14.54
N LEU A 114 0.63 21.67 -14.48
CA LEU A 114 0.65 20.81 -13.30
C LEU A 114 1.99 20.11 -13.10
N ARG A 115 2.74 19.89 -14.16
CA ARG A 115 4.10 19.36 -14.08
C ARG A 115 5.09 20.39 -13.49
N GLU A 116 4.97 21.65 -13.89
CA GLU A 116 5.76 22.73 -13.31
C GLU A 116 5.46 22.91 -11.81
N GLU A 117 4.20 22.76 -11.39
CA GLU A 117 3.81 22.74 -9.99
C GLU A 117 4.44 21.57 -9.19
N LEU A 118 4.63 20.40 -9.80
CA LEU A 118 5.34 19.30 -9.15
C LEU A 118 6.79 19.67 -8.82
N ASP A 119 7.46 20.34 -9.74
CA ASP A 119 8.87 20.72 -9.59
C ASP A 119 9.03 21.90 -8.62
N THR A 120 8.07 22.82 -8.61
CA THR A 120 8.06 24.04 -7.77
C THR A 120 7.32 23.86 -6.44
N ASN A 121 6.79 22.67 -6.16
CA ASN A 121 5.98 22.42 -4.97
C ASN A 121 6.69 22.83 -3.68
N THR A 122 6.05 23.69 -2.93
CA THR A 122 6.54 24.29 -1.68
C THR A 122 6.39 23.39 -0.45
N LEU A 123 5.76 22.22 -0.59
CA LEU A 123 5.60 21.25 0.50
C LEU A 123 6.90 20.47 0.71
N LEU A 124 7.63 20.84 1.73
CA LEU A 124 8.94 20.29 2.06
C LEU A 124 8.83 19.28 3.21
N ILE A 125 9.57 18.19 3.10
CA ILE A 125 9.77 17.25 4.20
C ILE A 125 10.99 17.70 5.01
N GLY A 126 10.78 17.96 6.29
CA GLY A 126 11.86 18.33 7.20
C GLY A 126 12.91 17.22 7.35
N PRO A 127 14.12 17.56 7.85
CA PRO A 127 15.15 16.57 8.14
C PRO A 127 14.64 15.56 9.18
N VAL A 128 14.99 14.30 8.98
CA VAL A 128 14.62 13.23 9.92
C VAL A 128 15.76 13.08 10.90
N PRO A 129 15.56 13.33 12.21
CA PRO A 129 16.50 12.90 13.24
C PRO A 129 16.39 11.38 13.31
N THR A 130 17.27 10.66 12.65
CA THR A 130 17.14 9.21 12.55
C THR A 130 18.27 8.55 13.32
N ALA A 131 17.90 7.72 14.28
CA ALA A 131 18.74 6.61 14.63
C ALA A 131 18.91 5.76 13.35
N TYR A 132 20.15 5.62 12.90
CA TYR A 132 20.46 4.94 11.64
C TYR A 132 20.05 3.48 11.71
N VAL A 133 19.21 3.06 10.77
CA VAL A 133 18.90 1.65 10.50
C VAL A 133 19.48 1.32 9.13
N ALA A 134 20.27 0.25 9.04
CA ALA A 134 20.85 -0.16 7.77
C ALA A 134 19.76 -0.49 6.74
N ASP A 135 19.95 -0.06 5.51
CA ASP A 135 18.98 -0.25 4.42
C ASP A 135 18.63 -1.72 4.21
N GLU A 136 19.64 -2.59 4.24
CA GLU A 136 19.49 -4.04 4.10
C GLU A 136 18.57 -4.62 5.18
N THR A 137 18.60 -4.07 6.39
CA THR A 137 17.71 -4.49 7.49
C THR A 137 16.26 -4.14 7.20
N LEU A 138 15.99 -2.94 6.68
CA LEU A 138 14.64 -2.51 6.30
C LEU A 138 14.08 -3.36 5.16
N VAL A 139 14.88 -3.58 4.13
CA VAL A 139 14.53 -4.43 2.97
C VAL A 139 14.22 -5.86 3.44
N ALA A 140 15.09 -6.47 4.26
CA ALA A 140 14.92 -7.82 4.77
C ALA A 140 13.66 -7.97 5.63
N ILE A 141 13.36 -7.00 6.48
CA ILE A 141 12.14 -7.01 7.30
C ILE A 141 10.89 -6.93 6.42
N ARG A 142 10.86 -6.04 5.43
CA ARG A 142 9.72 -5.94 4.51
C ARG A 142 9.53 -7.22 3.71
N GLU A 143 10.60 -7.85 3.27
CA GLU A 143 10.56 -9.15 2.60
C GLU A 143 10.01 -10.23 3.53
N ALA A 144 10.50 -10.32 4.77
CA ALA A 144 10.01 -11.25 5.78
C ALA A 144 8.50 -11.09 6.03
N ILE A 145 8.01 -9.85 6.13
CA ILE A 145 6.57 -9.56 6.27
C ILE A 145 5.78 -10.02 5.03
N ARG A 146 6.30 -9.75 3.83
CA ARG A 146 5.65 -10.12 2.56
C ARG A 146 5.55 -11.64 2.39
N LEU A 147 6.63 -12.36 2.72
CA LEU A 147 6.75 -13.81 2.58
C LEU A 147 6.21 -14.59 3.78
N GLU A 148 5.80 -13.88 4.84
CA GLU A 148 5.36 -14.47 6.12
C GLU A 148 6.43 -15.42 6.71
N ARG A 149 7.71 -14.99 6.66
CA ARG A 149 8.86 -15.75 7.17
C ARG A 149 9.33 -15.23 8.52
N LYS A 150 9.79 -16.17 9.35
CA LYS A 150 10.42 -15.83 10.62
C LYS A 150 11.75 -15.13 10.38
N ILE A 151 12.11 -14.26 11.31
CA ILE A 151 13.44 -13.64 11.38
C ILE A 151 14.07 -13.95 12.72
N LYS A 152 15.39 -14.13 12.70
CA LYS A 152 16.23 -14.19 13.89
C LYS A 152 16.96 -12.88 14.02
N VAL A 153 16.88 -12.23 15.19
CA VAL A 153 17.50 -10.94 15.43
C VAL A 153 18.28 -10.94 16.74
N GLU A 154 19.41 -10.24 16.76
CA GLU A 154 20.07 -9.79 17.96
C GLU A 154 19.44 -8.47 18.37
N TYR A 155 18.78 -8.42 19.52
CA TYR A 155 18.07 -7.24 19.99
C TYR A 155 18.66 -6.72 21.30
N ARG A 156 18.86 -5.41 21.35
CA ARG A 156 19.32 -4.70 22.53
C ARG A 156 18.13 -3.98 23.19
N ASP A 157 17.82 -4.32 24.44
CA ASP A 157 16.71 -3.70 25.16
C ASP A 157 17.03 -2.26 25.62
N TYR A 158 16.10 -1.63 26.34
CA TYR A 158 16.30 -0.27 26.84
C TYR A 158 17.44 -0.18 27.86
N ALA A 159 17.65 -1.24 28.64
CA ALA A 159 18.72 -1.32 29.63
C ALA A 159 20.10 -1.69 29.02
N GLY A 160 20.17 -1.88 27.69
CA GLY A 160 21.39 -2.25 26.98
C GLY A 160 21.66 -3.75 26.94
N ASN A 161 20.80 -4.59 27.52
CA ASN A 161 20.99 -6.04 27.53
C ASN A 161 20.74 -6.63 26.13
N GLY A 162 21.71 -7.38 25.63
CA GLY A 162 21.60 -8.11 24.37
C GLY A 162 20.81 -9.40 24.55
N SER A 163 20.02 -9.77 23.53
CA SER A 163 19.31 -11.04 23.51
C SER A 163 19.01 -11.46 22.09
N GLU A 164 19.04 -12.76 21.82
CA GLU A 164 18.62 -13.34 20.56
C GLU A 164 17.10 -13.59 20.58
N ARG A 165 16.42 -13.24 19.50
CA ARG A 165 14.96 -13.36 19.35
C ARG A 165 14.61 -14.01 18.02
N ILE A 166 13.62 -14.89 18.06
CA ILE A 166 12.92 -15.36 16.86
C ILE A 166 11.58 -14.61 16.83
N LEU A 167 11.36 -13.90 15.71
CA LEU A 167 10.22 -13.01 15.53
C LEU A 167 9.41 -13.41 14.30
N TRP A 168 8.10 -13.21 14.36
CA TRP A 168 7.18 -13.32 13.24
C TRP A 168 6.73 -11.89 12.87
N PRO A 169 7.43 -11.23 11.97
CA PRO A 169 7.16 -9.84 11.63
C PRO A 169 5.88 -9.74 10.82
N PHE A 170 4.94 -8.87 11.22
CA PHE A 170 3.68 -8.71 10.50
C PHE A 170 3.36 -7.27 10.09
N ALA A 171 3.99 -6.27 10.72
CA ALA A 171 3.85 -4.88 10.34
C ALA A 171 5.09 -4.06 10.73
N MET A 172 5.31 -2.96 10.02
CA MET A 172 6.32 -1.96 10.31
C MET A 172 5.68 -0.59 10.38
N GLY A 173 5.95 0.15 11.45
CA GLY A 173 5.46 1.50 11.67
C GLY A 173 6.58 2.53 11.53
N TYR A 174 6.27 3.63 10.86
CA TYR A 174 7.14 4.79 10.70
C TYR A 174 6.63 5.91 11.61
N PHE A 175 7.35 6.19 12.68
CA PHE A 175 7.07 7.29 13.59
C PHE A 175 8.04 8.44 13.32
N GLU A 176 7.83 9.60 13.93
CA GLU A 176 8.66 10.78 13.65
C GLU A 176 10.16 10.52 13.83
N GLN A 177 10.55 9.83 14.90
CA GLN A 177 11.96 9.64 15.28
C GLN A 177 12.43 8.19 15.20
N VAL A 178 11.52 7.24 15.05
CA VAL A 178 11.86 5.81 15.12
C VAL A 178 11.01 4.99 14.16
N GLN A 179 11.58 3.90 13.69
CA GLN A 179 10.86 2.84 13.00
C GLN A 179 10.67 1.67 13.95
N ILE A 180 9.48 1.10 13.96
CA ILE A 180 9.09 0.04 14.89
C ILE A 180 8.59 -1.17 14.09
N LEU A 181 9.12 -2.33 14.44
CA LEU A 181 8.65 -3.61 13.97
C LEU A 181 7.62 -4.17 14.95
N MET A 182 6.41 -4.45 14.49
CA MET A 182 5.42 -5.24 15.20
C MET A 182 5.59 -6.71 14.84
N ALA A 183 5.85 -7.53 15.84
CA ALA A 183 6.09 -8.96 15.65
C ALA A 183 5.61 -9.79 16.83
N TRP A 184 5.20 -11.03 16.56
CA TRP A 184 5.09 -12.05 17.60
C TRP A 184 6.51 -12.47 18.00
N CYS A 185 6.79 -12.44 19.29
CA CYS A 185 8.08 -12.84 19.85
C CYS A 185 7.95 -14.25 20.44
N GLU A 186 8.65 -15.23 19.88
CA GLU A 186 8.62 -16.62 20.39
C GLU A 186 9.08 -16.71 21.85
N LEU A 187 10.13 -15.99 22.20
CA LEU A 187 10.65 -16.01 23.57
C LEU A 187 9.65 -15.46 24.62
N ARG A 188 8.79 -14.53 24.22
CA ARG A 188 7.80 -13.92 25.12
C ARG A 188 6.39 -14.49 24.97
N GLY A 189 6.14 -15.28 23.93
CA GLY A 189 4.83 -15.83 23.60
C GLY A 189 3.75 -14.77 23.37
N SER A 190 4.14 -13.58 22.89
CA SER A 190 3.22 -12.44 22.73
C SER A 190 3.69 -11.47 21.66
N ILE A 191 2.77 -10.62 21.18
CA ILE A 191 3.10 -9.52 20.29
C ILE A 191 3.94 -8.49 21.04
N ARG A 192 4.99 -8.00 20.40
CA ARG A 192 5.89 -6.98 20.92
C ARG A 192 6.27 -6.00 19.83
N HIS A 193 6.66 -4.80 20.29
CA HIS A 193 7.16 -3.72 19.46
C HIS A 193 8.69 -3.66 19.61
N PHE A 194 9.40 -3.71 18.49
CA PHE A 194 10.86 -3.68 18.45
C PHE A 194 11.31 -2.43 17.70
N ARG A 195 12.08 -1.57 18.36
CA ARG A 195 12.72 -0.45 17.68
C ARG A 195 13.78 -0.98 16.73
N LEU A 196 13.76 -0.52 15.48
CA LEU A 196 14.66 -1.05 14.44
C LEU A 196 16.12 -0.65 14.68
N ASP A 197 16.35 0.54 15.24
CA ASP A 197 17.69 1.03 15.61
C ASP A 197 18.37 0.22 16.74
N ARG A 198 17.62 -0.70 17.37
CA ARG A 198 18.13 -1.62 18.40
C ARG A 198 18.29 -3.05 17.91
N ILE A 199 18.02 -3.29 16.66
CA ILE A 199 18.28 -4.57 15.99
C ILE A 199 19.73 -4.52 15.48
N GLY A 200 20.54 -5.45 15.96
CA GLY A 200 21.89 -5.68 15.47
C GLY A 200 21.87 -6.54 14.22
N ARG A 201 22.32 -7.78 14.35
CA ARG A 201 22.25 -8.74 13.23
C ARG A 201 20.83 -9.23 13.01
N LEU A 202 20.42 -9.29 11.74
CA LEU A 202 19.14 -9.89 11.29
C LEU A 202 19.42 -11.01 10.30
N THR A 203 18.75 -12.14 10.48
CA THR A 203 18.79 -13.28 9.55
C THR A 203 17.37 -13.68 9.17
N LEU A 204 17.05 -13.68 7.89
CA LEU A 204 15.80 -14.21 7.36
C LEU A 204 15.86 -15.75 7.43
N LEU A 205 14.85 -16.37 8.06
CA LEU A 205 14.77 -17.81 8.17
C LEU A 205 13.90 -18.38 7.02
N GLU A 206 14.21 -19.62 6.60
CA GLU A 206 13.38 -20.33 5.61
C GLU A 206 12.00 -20.73 6.16
N LEU A 207 11.78 -20.63 7.46
CA LEU A 207 10.58 -21.04 8.15
C LEU A 207 9.49 -19.97 8.07
N ARG A 208 8.30 -20.35 7.63
CA ARG A 208 7.09 -19.54 7.76
C ARG A 208 6.57 -19.59 9.19
N TYR A 209 5.95 -18.51 9.65
CA TYR A 209 5.28 -18.55 10.94
C TYR A 209 3.89 -19.22 10.83
N PRO A 210 3.42 -19.90 11.89
CA PRO A 210 2.24 -20.76 11.83
C PRO A 210 0.92 -20.00 11.79
N ARG A 211 0.92 -18.72 12.12
CA ARG A 211 -0.27 -17.85 12.16
C ARG A 211 -0.11 -16.70 11.17
N GLY A 212 -0.88 -16.70 10.09
CA GLY A 212 -0.77 -15.74 9.01
C GLY A 212 -0.85 -14.27 9.45
N ARG A 213 -0.22 -13.40 8.70
CA ARG A 213 -0.10 -11.95 8.94
C ARG A 213 -1.42 -11.26 9.27
N ARG A 214 -2.50 -11.60 8.55
CA ARG A 214 -3.84 -11.00 8.79
C ARG A 214 -4.35 -11.31 10.20
N SER A 215 -4.12 -12.53 10.68
CA SER A 215 -4.54 -12.95 12.03
C SER A 215 -3.72 -12.25 13.12
N LEU A 216 -2.41 -12.08 12.91
CA LEU A 216 -1.53 -11.34 13.83
C LEU A 216 -1.91 -9.86 13.89
N MET A 217 -2.22 -9.26 12.74
CA MET A 217 -2.68 -7.88 12.66
C MET A 217 -4.02 -7.67 13.40
N LYS A 218 -4.96 -8.63 13.27
CA LYS A 218 -6.23 -8.57 14.01
C LYS A 218 -6.01 -8.62 15.51
N LEU A 219 -5.22 -9.59 15.99
CA LEU A 219 -4.87 -9.71 17.41
C LEU A 219 -4.20 -8.44 17.95
N TRP A 220 -3.27 -7.85 17.17
CA TRP A 220 -2.62 -6.63 17.58
C TRP A 220 -3.60 -5.46 17.71
N ARG A 221 -4.49 -5.25 16.74
CA ARG A 221 -5.52 -4.20 16.82
C ARG A 221 -6.43 -4.37 18.03
N GLU A 222 -6.85 -5.60 18.30
CA GLU A 222 -7.66 -5.93 19.47
C GLU A 222 -6.93 -5.61 20.79
N SER A 223 -5.62 -5.91 20.87
CA SER A 223 -4.80 -5.63 22.06
C SER A 223 -4.51 -4.15 22.29
N GLU A 224 -4.45 -3.34 21.20
CA GLU A 224 -4.18 -1.91 21.27
C GLU A 224 -5.47 -1.06 21.31
N GLY A 225 -6.65 -1.67 21.24
CA GLY A 225 -7.93 -0.96 21.23
C GLY A 225 -8.17 -0.12 19.96
N ILE A 226 -7.51 -0.48 18.83
CA ILE A 226 -7.63 0.23 17.56
C ILE A 226 -8.87 -0.28 16.82
N ALA A 227 -9.87 0.59 16.63
CA ALA A 227 -11.06 0.27 15.81
C ALA A 227 -10.65 -0.08 14.37
N GLN A 228 -11.47 -0.93 13.71
CA GLN A 228 -11.28 -1.34 12.33
C GLN A 228 -11.54 -0.21 11.34
#